data_9fc41058f7416b02f1ea27a53ecdc657
#
_entry.id   9fc41058f7416b02f1ea27a53ecdc657
#
_cell.length_a   1.000
_cell.length_b   1.000
_cell.length_c   1.000
_cell.angle_alpha   90.00
_cell.angle_beta   90.00
_cell.angle_gamma   90.00
#
_symmetry.space_group_name_H-M   'P 1'
#
loop_
_entity.id
_entity.type
_entity.pdbx_description
1 polymer ?
#
loop_
_entity_poly.entity_id
_entity_poly.type
_entity_poly.pdbx_seq_one_letter_code
_entity_poly.pdbx_strand_id
1 'polypeptide(L)'
;MNSIKDLLPGSMRERTFQLKARRDAGAVWNDPQFVECKKCGRRATRQIWNKAQYVCPNCGVHLPIGGDYRLNLILDKGSFRELDADLAPQDVLQFPGYPEKLEAQTGKTGLKEAVITATGRIEGTPVVVAVLDSRFFMGSMSTTVGEKITRAVEHATAKHLPLIIFSASGGARMQEGIFSLMQMAKTSAAIERFSARGGLYISVLTHPTTGGVTASFASLGDIMLAEPGALIGFAGPRVIEQTIGEKLPAGFQRSEFQYEHGFVDKVVPRTEMRETLAQLLRLHA
;
A
#
# COMPACT_ATOMS: atom_id res chain seq x y z
N MET A 1 -31.58 27.39 -3.64
CA MET A 1 -30.14 27.53 -3.92
C MET A 1 -29.58 26.12 -4.16
N ASN A 2 -29.43 25.76 -5.44
CA ASN A 2 -28.94 24.44 -5.81
C ASN A 2 -27.44 24.35 -5.48
N SER A 3 -27.08 23.34 -4.73
CA SER A 3 -25.71 23.08 -4.30
C SER A 3 -24.85 22.71 -5.53
N ILE A 4 -23.58 23.18 -5.56
CA ILE A 4 -22.55 22.81 -6.55
C ILE A 4 -22.48 21.29 -6.79
N LYS A 5 -22.99 20.49 -5.87
CA LYS A 5 -23.11 19.02 -5.98
C LYS A 5 -23.99 18.55 -7.14
N ASP A 6 -24.90 19.39 -7.64
CA ASP A 6 -25.85 19.01 -8.70
C ASP A 6 -25.29 19.17 -10.13
N LEU A 7 -24.10 19.75 -10.25
CA LEU A 7 -23.42 20.01 -11.51
C LEU A 7 -22.35 18.95 -11.89
N LEU A 8 -22.10 17.96 -11.03
CA LEU A 8 -21.08 16.91 -11.31
C LEU A 8 -21.74 15.69 -11.96
N PRO A 9 -21.10 15.05 -12.98
CA PRO A 9 -21.56 13.77 -13.53
C PRO A 9 -21.77 12.72 -12.45
N GLY A 10 -22.79 11.86 -12.54
CA GLY A 10 -23.17 10.89 -11.53
C GLY A 10 -22.03 10.00 -11.03
N SER A 11 -21.12 9.58 -11.93
CA SER A 11 -19.93 8.80 -11.59
C SER A 11 -18.91 9.56 -10.73
N MET A 12 -18.79 10.88 -10.90
CA MET A 12 -17.93 11.71 -10.04
C MET A 12 -18.57 11.99 -8.69
N ARG A 13 -19.91 12.11 -8.61
CA ARG A 13 -20.64 12.24 -7.36
C ARG A 13 -20.45 11.02 -6.46
N GLU A 14 -20.61 9.81 -7.00
CA GLU A 14 -20.43 8.57 -6.27
C GLU A 14 -19.00 8.39 -5.76
N ARG A 15 -17.99 8.72 -6.58
CA ARG A 15 -16.56 8.58 -6.20
C ARG A 15 -16.14 9.59 -5.13
N THR A 16 -16.58 10.84 -5.22
CA THR A 16 -16.30 11.85 -4.19
C THR A 16 -17.04 11.55 -2.89
N PHE A 17 -18.25 11.00 -2.98
CA PHE A 17 -19.04 10.55 -1.83
C PHE A 17 -18.45 9.29 -1.20
N GLN A 18 -17.95 8.34 -2.01
CA GLN A 18 -17.27 7.13 -1.53
C GLN A 18 -15.93 7.44 -0.84
N LEU A 19 -15.14 8.39 -1.33
CA LEU A 19 -13.94 8.86 -0.63
C LEU A 19 -14.28 9.55 0.70
N LYS A 20 -15.38 10.29 0.75
CA LYS A 20 -15.88 10.91 1.98
C LYS A 20 -16.50 9.87 2.92
N ALA A 21 -17.29 8.94 2.42
CA ALA A 21 -17.86 7.83 3.17
C ALA A 21 -16.79 6.83 3.64
N ARG A 22 -15.73 6.59 2.87
CA ARG A 22 -14.55 5.82 3.30
C ARG A 22 -13.74 6.57 4.37
N ARG A 23 -13.66 7.92 4.31
CA ARG A 23 -13.15 8.75 5.41
C ARG A 23 -13.98 8.58 6.68
N ASP A 24 -15.30 8.53 6.53
CA ASP A 24 -16.26 8.46 7.63
C ASP A 24 -16.48 7.00 8.09
N ALA A 25 -16.39 6.01 7.21
CA ALA A 25 -16.41 4.58 7.55
C ALA A 25 -15.16 4.14 8.35
N GLY A 26 -14.02 4.80 8.15
CA GLY A 26 -12.91 4.72 9.10
C GLY A 26 -13.24 5.30 10.48
N ALA A 27 -14.31 6.10 10.59
CA ALA A 27 -14.81 6.72 11.82
C ALA A 27 -15.94 5.93 12.50
N VAL A 28 -16.57 4.97 11.82
CA VAL A 28 -17.67 4.14 12.36
C VAL A 28 -17.18 2.90 13.13
N TRP A 29 -15.87 2.76 13.33
CA TRP A 29 -15.41 1.88 14.39
C TRP A 29 -15.93 2.42 15.73
N ASN A 30 -16.52 1.56 16.57
CA ASN A 30 -16.77 1.80 17.99
C ASN A 30 -15.55 2.51 18.57
N ASP A 31 -15.61 3.83 18.58
CA ASP A 31 -14.44 4.70 18.63
C ASP A 31 -13.95 4.75 20.07
N PRO A 32 -12.88 4.09 20.45
CA PRO A 32 -12.22 4.55 21.63
C PRO A 32 -11.77 5.98 21.31
N GLN A 33 -12.23 6.96 22.05
CA GLN A 33 -11.78 8.35 21.93
C GLN A 33 -10.26 8.47 21.87
N PHE A 34 -9.54 7.39 22.20
CA PHE A 34 -8.11 7.30 22.29
C PHE A 34 -7.55 6.09 21.55
N VAL A 35 -6.48 6.29 20.81
CA VAL A 35 -5.66 5.25 20.22
C VAL A 35 -4.40 5.10 21.07
N GLU A 36 -4.03 3.85 21.35
CA GLU A 36 -2.84 3.52 22.13
C GLU A 36 -1.70 3.03 21.24
N CYS A 37 -0.50 3.54 21.48
CA CYS A 37 0.72 3.03 20.85
C CYS A 37 1.14 1.69 21.46
N LYS A 38 1.09 0.63 20.69
CA LYS A 38 1.45 -0.74 21.15
C LYS A 38 2.91 -0.87 21.59
N LYS A 39 3.80 0.06 21.18
CA LYS A 39 5.23 0.02 21.53
C LYS A 39 5.52 0.70 22.88
N CYS A 40 4.92 1.86 23.13
CA CYS A 40 5.25 2.66 24.32
C CYS A 40 4.07 2.97 25.24
N GLY A 41 2.88 2.43 24.96
CA GLY A 41 1.67 2.63 25.77
C GLY A 41 1.05 4.05 25.70
N ARG A 42 1.64 4.98 24.96
CA ARG A 42 1.08 6.34 24.86
C ARG A 42 -0.33 6.31 24.29
N ARG A 43 -1.27 6.90 24.99
CA ARG A 43 -2.64 7.14 24.56
C ARG A 43 -2.82 8.56 24.10
N ALA A 44 -3.46 8.75 22.95
CA ALA A 44 -3.80 10.07 22.43
C ALA A 44 -5.10 9.99 21.62
N THR A 45 -5.78 11.12 21.44
CA THR A 45 -6.98 11.20 20.62
C THR A 45 -6.66 10.93 19.15
N ARG A 46 -7.64 10.51 18.36
CA ARG A 46 -7.48 10.32 16.91
C ARG A 46 -7.04 11.61 16.21
N GLN A 47 -7.44 12.78 16.68
CA GLN A 47 -7.01 14.06 16.13
C GLN A 47 -5.49 14.26 16.28
N ILE A 48 -4.93 13.92 17.43
CA ILE A 48 -3.48 13.98 17.67
C ILE A 48 -2.75 12.99 16.77
N TRP A 49 -3.27 11.74 16.67
CA TRP A 49 -2.71 10.75 15.77
C TRP A 49 -2.78 11.16 14.29
N ASN A 50 -3.90 11.76 13.86
CA ASN A 50 -4.05 12.29 12.50
C ASN A 50 -3.06 13.41 12.20
N LYS A 51 -2.88 14.38 13.13
CA LYS A 51 -1.87 15.43 13.00
C LYS A 51 -0.46 14.88 12.85
N ALA A 52 -0.16 13.80 13.60
CA ALA A 52 1.12 13.10 13.54
C ALA A 52 1.19 12.06 12.42
N GLN A 53 0.23 12.03 11.49
CA GLN A 53 0.14 11.03 10.40
C GLN A 53 0.26 9.58 10.90
N TYR A 54 -0.26 9.28 12.09
CA TYR A 54 -0.14 8.00 12.77
C TYR A 54 1.31 7.56 13.05
N VAL A 55 2.22 8.51 13.15
CA VAL A 55 3.55 8.32 13.73
C VAL A 55 3.48 8.66 15.21
N CYS A 56 3.95 7.78 16.08
CA CYS A 56 3.86 8.02 17.52
C CYS A 56 4.74 9.20 17.95
N PRO A 57 4.16 10.27 18.52
CA PRO A 57 4.94 11.46 18.90
C PRO A 57 5.89 11.20 20.06
N ASN A 58 5.78 10.05 20.75
CA ASN A 58 6.63 9.68 21.87
C ASN A 58 7.80 8.77 21.48
N CYS A 59 7.56 7.76 20.63
CA CYS A 59 8.57 6.75 20.31
C CYS A 59 8.84 6.59 18.80
N GLY A 60 8.24 7.41 17.94
CA GLY A 60 8.47 7.42 16.51
C GLY A 60 7.90 6.20 15.75
N VAL A 61 7.27 5.24 16.42
CA VAL A 61 6.74 4.06 15.73
C VAL A 61 5.61 4.45 14.77
N HIS A 62 5.64 3.88 13.57
CA HIS A 62 4.60 4.06 12.56
C HIS A 62 3.47 3.05 12.77
N LEU A 63 2.26 3.54 13.08
CA LEU A 63 1.08 2.68 13.14
C LEU A 63 0.57 2.40 11.73
N PRO A 64 -0.08 1.23 11.50
CA PRO A 64 -0.73 0.94 10.23
C PRO A 64 -1.75 2.01 9.84
N ILE A 65 -1.79 2.35 8.57
CA ILE A 65 -2.78 3.27 7.97
C ILE A 65 -3.43 2.61 6.76
N GLY A 66 -4.65 3.04 6.44
CA GLY A 66 -5.33 2.57 5.24
C GLY A 66 -4.79 3.17 3.96
N GLY A 67 -5.04 2.48 2.83
CA GLY A 67 -4.61 2.93 1.50
C GLY A 67 -5.16 4.29 1.13
N ASP A 68 -6.46 4.53 1.37
CA ASP A 68 -7.11 5.84 1.13
C ASP A 68 -6.44 6.97 1.91
N TYR A 69 -6.11 6.70 3.18
CA TYR A 69 -5.44 7.69 4.02
C TYR A 69 -4.04 7.99 3.49
N ARG A 70 -3.28 6.97 3.08
CA ARG A 70 -1.95 7.13 2.48
C ARG A 70 -2.01 7.97 1.20
N LEU A 71 -2.94 7.68 0.30
CA LEU A 71 -3.15 8.46 -0.92
C LEU A 71 -3.45 9.93 -0.62
N ASN A 72 -4.25 10.20 0.41
CA ASN A 72 -4.52 11.57 0.86
C ASN A 72 -3.30 12.31 1.44
N LEU A 73 -2.31 11.58 1.97
CA LEU A 73 -1.06 12.18 2.47
C LEU A 73 -0.11 12.57 1.34
N ILE A 74 -0.08 11.81 0.24
CA ILE A 74 0.93 11.98 -0.81
C ILE A 74 0.41 12.73 -2.04
N LEU A 75 -0.86 12.55 -2.44
CA LEU A 75 -1.40 13.17 -3.64
C LEU A 75 -1.92 14.59 -3.40
N ASP A 76 -1.83 15.41 -4.43
CA ASP A 76 -2.42 16.73 -4.47
C ASP A 76 -3.94 16.64 -4.35
N LYS A 77 -4.51 17.58 -3.60
CA LYS A 77 -5.96 17.63 -3.36
C LYS A 77 -6.73 17.70 -4.68
N GLY A 78 -7.66 16.75 -4.88
CA GLY A 78 -8.52 16.69 -6.07
C GLY A 78 -7.88 16.05 -7.30
N SER A 79 -6.59 15.62 -7.25
CA SER A 79 -5.91 14.99 -8.38
C SER A 79 -6.17 13.48 -8.49
N PHE A 80 -6.63 12.84 -7.42
CA PHE A 80 -6.88 11.40 -7.38
C PHE A 80 -7.91 10.93 -8.41
N ARG A 81 -7.56 9.88 -9.16
CA ARG A 81 -8.44 9.14 -10.08
C ARG A 81 -8.15 7.66 -9.93
N GLU A 82 -9.08 6.91 -9.36
CA GLU A 82 -8.92 5.46 -9.18
C GLU A 82 -8.93 4.74 -10.54
N LEU A 83 -8.02 3.77 -10.69
CA LEU A 83 -7.96 2.85 -11.81
C LEU A 83 -8.56 1.50 -11.37
N ASP A 84 -9.26 0.84 -12.29
CA ASP A 84 -9.80 -0.52 -12.08
C ASP A 84 -10.59 -0.69 -10.76
N ALA A 85 -11.37 0.32 -10.38
CA ALA A 85 -12.14 0.35 -9.13
C ALA A 85 -13.15 -0.80 -9.00
N ASP A 86 -13.56 -1.39 -10.12
CA ASP A 86 -14.58 -2.42 -10.16
C ASP A 86 -14.01 -3.85 -10.14
N LEU A 87 -12.69 -4.01 -10.29
CA LEU A 87 -12.06 -5.31 -10.18
C LEU A 87 -12.15 -5.83 -8.74
N ALA A 88 -12.69 -7.04 -8.61
CA ALA A 88 -12.87 -7.74 -7.36
C ALA A 88 -12.31 -9.17 -7.47
N PRO A 89 -11.87 -9.79 -6.36
CA PRO A 89 -11.34 -11.14 -6.36
C PRO A 89 -12.42 -12.16 -6.78
N GLN A 90 -11.96 -13.26 -7.37
CA GLN A 90 -12.79 -14.39 -7.75
C GLN A 90 -12.27 -15.65 -7.07
N ASP A 91 -13.19 -16.47 -6.56
CA ASP A 91 -12.85 -17.78 -5.97
C ASP A 91 -12.77 -18.85 -7.05
N VAL A 92 -11.69 -18.85 -7.84
CA VAL A 92 -11.47 -19.79 -8.93
C VAL A 92 -11.27 -21.22 -8.45
N LEU A 93 -10.70 -21.39 -7.25
CA LEU A 93 -10.40 -22.70 -6.65
C LEU A 93 -11.52 -23.27 -5.79
N GLN A 94 -12.60 -22.50 -5.59
CA GLN A 94 -13.68 -22.87 -4.67
C GLN A 94 -13.13 -23.21 -3.27
N PHE A 95 -12.23 -22.35 -2.76
CA PHE A 95 -11.57 -22.59 -1.49
C PHE A 95 -12.58 -22.45 -0.33
N PRO A 96 -12.69 -23.45 0.56
CA PRO A 96 -13.70 -23.43 1.62
C PRO A 96 -13.68 -22.18 2.48
N GLY A 97 -14.81 -21.48 2.56
CA GLY A 97 -14.99 -20.27 3.36
C GLY A 97 -14.29 -19.01 2.82
N TYR A 98 -13.80 -19.03 1.58
CA TYR A 98 -13.16 -17.84 0.99
C TYR A 98 -14.17 -16.78 0.57
N PRO A 99 -15.30 -17.10 -0.08
CA PRO A 99 -16.33 -16.10 -0.41
C PRO A 99 -16.85 -15.34 0.81
N GLU A 100 -17.15 -16.04 1.91
CA GLU A 100 -17.66 -15.46 3.15
C GLU A 100 -16.60 -14.54 3.79
N LYS A 101 -15.32 -14.92 3.74
CA LYS A 101 -14.22 -14.09 4.20
C LYS A 101 -14.05 -12.84 3.34
N LEU A 102 -14.22 -12.94 2.01
CA LEU A 102 -14.18 -11.80 1.09
C LEU A 102 -15.27 -10.79 1.44
N GLU A 103 -16.52 -11.28 1.58
CA GLU A 103 -17.65 -10.44 1.96
C GLU A 103 -17.42 -9.74 3.31
N ALA A 104 -16.99 -10.50 4.33
CA ALA A 104 -16.67 -9.97 5.65
C ALA A 104 -15.56 -8.89 5.61
N GLN A 105 -14.51 -9.10 4.81
CA GLN A 105 -13.42 -8.11 4.68
C GLN A 105 -13.89 -6.87 3.92
N THR A 106 -14.68 -7.05 2.86
CA THR A 106 -15.29 -5.94 2.11
C THR A 106 -16.20 -5.11 3.03
N GLY A 107 -17.08 -5.76 3.78
CA GLY A 107 -17.96 -5.09 4.74
C GLY A 107 -17.19 -4.34 5.83
N LYS A 108 -16.07 -4.90 6.31
CA LYS A 108 -15.25 -4.32 7.36
C LYS A 108 -14.40 -3.14 6.87
N THR A 109 -13.87 -3.20 5.65
CA THR A 109 -12.87 -2.24 5.15
C THR A 109 -13.44 -1.25 4.13
N GLY A 110 -14.56 -1.57 3.50
CA GLY A 110 -15.11 -0.86 2.35
C GLY A 110 -14.28 -1.03 1.07
N LEU A 111 -13.25 -1.89 1.09
CA LEU A 111 -12.41 -2.18 -0.05
C LEU A 111 -12.95 -3.38 -0.82
N LYS A 112 -12.80 -3.38 -2.15
CA LYS A 112 -13.07 -4.56 -2.99
C LYS A 112 -11.87 -5.49 -3.07
N GLU A 113 -10.64 -4.94 -2.92
CA GLU A 113 -9.39 -5.71 -2.93
C GLU A 113 -8.30 -5.00 -2.10
N ALA A 114 -7.21 -5.73 -1.82
CA ALA A 114 -6.10 -5.29 -0.98
C ALA A 114 -5.20 -4.22 -1.63
N VAL A 115 -5.47 -3.79 -2.85
CA VAL A 115 -4.73 -2.72 -3.53
C VAL A 115 -5.66 -1.67 -4.13
N ILE A 116 -5.29 -0.42 -3.95
CA ILE A 116 -5.88 0.73 -4.63
C ILE A 116 -4.88 1.21 -5.67
N THR A 117 -5.28 1.25 -6.93
CA THR A 117 -4.49 1.79 -8.04
C THR A 117 -5.11 3.09 -8.54
N ALA A 118 -4.29 4.09 -8.82
CA ALA A 118 -4.79 5.41 -9.18
C ALA A 118 -3.77 6.20 -10.01
N THR A 119 -4.26 7.20 -10.73
CA THR A 119 -3.47 8.33 -11.17
C THR A 119 -3.68 9.51 -10.23
N GLY A 120 -2.67 10.38 -10.13
CA GLY A 120 -2.74 11.61 -9.34
C GLY A 120 -1.59 12.53 -9.65
N ARG A 121 -1.39 13.52 -8.79
CA ARG A 121 -0.24 14.42 -8.87
C ARG A 121 0.43 14.52 -7.51
N ILE A 122 1.74 14.69 -7.52
CA ILE A 122 2.55 15.03 -6.34
C ILE A 122 3.28 16.33 -6.67
N GLU A 123 2.93 17.41 -5.98
CA GLU A 123 3.43 18.77 -6.27
C GLU A 123 3.35 19.14 -7.75
N GLY A 124 2.20 18.84 -8.36
CA GLY A 124 1.93 19.10 -9.77
C GLY A 124 2.42 18.02 -10.75
N THR A 125 3.41 17.20 -10.39
CA THR A 125 3.94 16.12 -11.22
C THR A 125 2.94 14.95 -11.31
N PRO A 126 2.49 14.56 -12.50
CA PRO A 126 1.56 13.45 -12.67
C PRO A 126 2.27 12.11 -12.40
N VAL A 127 1.58 11.21 -11.72
CA VAL A 127 2.10 9.89 -11.32
C VAL A 127 1.03 8.81 -11.42
N VAL A 128 1.46 7.56 -11.55
CA VAL A 128 0.65 6.37 -11.28
C VAL A 128 1.04 5.83 -9.91
N VAL A 129 0.06 5.55 -9.06
CA VAL A 129 0.30 5.07 -7.69
C VAL A 129 -0.51 3.81 -7.44
N ALA A 130 0.12 2.80 -6.84
CA ALA A 130 -0.53 1.64 -6.26
C ALA A 130 -0.25 1.60 -4.75
N VAL A 131 -1.28 1.36 -3.94
CA VAL A 131 -1.15 1.28 -2.47
C VAL A 131 -1.80 0.00 -1.98
N LEU A 132 -1.00 -0.91 -1.43
CA LEU A 132 -1.52 -2.08 -0.75
C LEU A 132 -2.07 -1.70 0.63
N ASP A 133 -3.18 -2.32 1.00
CA ASP A 133 -3.85 -2.07 2.28
C ASP A 133 -3.90 -3.36 3.12
N SER A 134 -3.09 -3.39 4.16
CA SER A 134 -2.98 -4.57 5.03
C SER A 134 -4.25 -4.86 5.85
N ARG A 135 -5.24 -3.96 5.85
CA ARG A 135 -6.54 -4.21 6.49
C ARG A 135 -7.36 -5.25 5.75
N PHE A 136 -7.16 -5.40 4.42
CA PHE A 136 -7.83 -6.39 3.59
C PHE A 136 -6.92 -7.61 3.39
N PHE A 137 -7.24 -8.75 4.00
CA PHE A 137 -6.44 -9.99 3.95
C PHE A 137 -4.93 -9.78 4.18
N MET A 138 -4.57 -8.90 5.12
CA MET A 138 -3.18 -8.51 5.39
C MET A 138 -2.42 -8.00 4.14
N GLY A 139 -3.11 -7.38 3.19
CA GLY A 139 -2.49 -6.89 1.97
C GLY A 139 -2.01 -8.00 1.03
N SER A 140 -2.50 -9.24 1.18
CA SER A 140 -2.00 -10.37 0.42
C SER A 140 -2.29 -10.24 -1.08
N MET A 141 -1.30 -10.63 -1.89
CA MET A 141 -1.37 -10.61 -3.34
C MET A 141 -2.27 -11.73 -3.85
N SER A 142 -3.45 -11.39 -4.33
CA SER A 142 -4.39 -12.21 -5.08
C SER A 142 -4.14 -12.09 -6.58
N THR A 143 -4.85 -12.86 -7.38
CA THR A 143 -4.92 -12.69 -8.84
C THR A 143 -5.34 -11.29 -9.23
N THR A 144 -6.34 -10.74 -8.53
CA THR A 144 -6.84 -9.38 -8.77
C THR A 144 -5.84 -8.31 -8.34
N VAL A 145 -5.12 -8.49 -7.23
CA VAL A 145 -4.02 -7.58 -6.84
C VAL A 145 -2.96 -7.55 -7.92
N GLY A 146 -2.52 -8.73 -8.38
CA GLY A 146 -1.52 -8.83 -9.45
C GLY A 146 -1.99 -8.20 -10.76
N GLU A 147 -3.27 -8.40 -11.13
CA GLU A 147 -3.88 -7.76 -12.30
C GLU A 147 -3.90 -6.24 -12.17
N LYS A 148 -4.39 -5.70 -11.06
CA LYS A 148 -4.44 -4.25 -10.83
C LYS A 148 -3.05 -3.61 -10.87
N ILE A 149 -2.04 -4.25 -10.25
CA ILE A 149 -0.65 -3.78 -10.32
C ILE A 149 -0.14 -3.81 -11.76
N THR A 150 -0.34 -4.92 -12.49
CA THR A 150 0.06 -5.05 -13.89
C THR A 150 -0.55 -3.94 -14.74
N ARG A 151 -1.86 -3.70 -14.64
CA ARG A 151 -2.54 -2.62 -15.36
C ARG A 151 -2.05 -1.22 -14.98
N ALA A 152 -1.73 -1.00 -13.71
CA ALA A 152 -1.14 0.26 -13.28
C ALA A 152 0.24 0.49 -13.92
N VAL A 153 1.09 -0.55 -13.99
CA VAL A 153 2.38 -0.52 -14.69
C VAL A 153 2.19 -0.25 -16.18
N GLU A 154 1.26 -0.95 -16.84
CA GLU A 154 0.94 -0.77 -18.26
C GLU A 154 0.39 0.63 -18.54
N HIS A 155 -0.45 1.17 -17.64
CA HIS A 155 -0.93 2.54 -17.74
C HIS A 155 0.21 3.55 -17.60
N ALA A 156 1.11 3.36 -16.64
CA ALA A 156 2.32 4.19 -16.48
C ALA A 156 3.18 4.15 -17.73
N THR A 157 3.39 2.95 -18.29
CA THR A 157 4.13 2.76 -19.56
C THR A 157 3.51 3.52 -20.72
N ALA A 158 2.19 3.38 -20.92
CA ALA A 158 1.49 3.99 -22.05
C ALA A 158 1.40 5.53 -21.95
N LYS A 159 1.45 6.06 -20.73
CA LYS A 159 1.38 7.51 -20.46
C LYS A 159 2.73 8.16 -20.16
N HIS A 160 3.81 7.39 -20.17
CA HIS A 160 5.16 7.85 -19.79
C HIS A 160 5.15 8.55 -18.42
N LEU A 161 4.48 7.92 -17.43
CA LEU A 161 4.38 8.45 -16.08
C LEU A 161 5.23 7.65 -15.11
N PRO A 162 5.84 8.28 -14.10
CA PRO A 162 6.49 7.55 -13.02
C PRO A 162 5.48 6.69 -12.25
N LEU A 163 5.95 5.53 -11.81
CA LEU A 163 5.21 4.56 -11.02
C LEU A 163 5.67 4.59 -9.58
N ILE A 164 4.73 4.63 -8.62
CA ILE A 164 5.03 4.53 -7.20
C ILE A 164 4.16 3.43 -6.60
N ILE A 165 4.78 2.42 -5.95
CA ILE A 165 4.03 1.36 -5.28
C ILE A 165 4.37 1.36 -3.78
N PHE A 166 3.34 1.53 -2.93
CA PHE A 166 3.43 1.32 -1.50
C PHE A 166 3.04 -0.10 -1.16
N SER A 167 4.00 -0.88 -0.68
CA SER A 167 3.79 -2.26 -0.26
C SER A 167 3.48 -2.35 1.22
N ALA A 168 2.38 -3.06 1.55
CA ALA A 168 1.97 -3.42 2.90
C ALA A 168 1.31 -4.79 2.87
N SER A 169 2.10 -5.88 2.90
CA SER A 169 1.62 -7.21 2.56
C SER A 169 2.26 -8.32 3.37
N GLY A 170 1.45 -9.32 3.72
CA GLY A 170 1.91 -10.60 4.28
C GLY A 170 2.39 -11.62 3.22
N GLY A 171 2.31 -11.32 1.92
CA GLY A 171 2.74 -12.20 0.83
C GLY A 171 1.61 -12.63 -0.12
N ALA A 172 1.74 -13.80 -0.75
CA ALA A 172 0.74 -14.35 -1.67
C ALA A 172 -0.52 -14.80 -0.92
N ARG A 173 -1.69 -14.70 -1.57
CA ARG A 173 -2.99 -15.08 -1.00
C ARG A 173 -3.18 -16.60 -1.04
N MET A 174 -3.13 -17.24 0.14
CA MET A 174 -3.19 -18.70 0.27
C MET A 174 -4.44 -19.32 -0.35
N GLN A 175 -5.59 -18.67 -0.26
CA GLN A 175 -6.87 -19.17 -0.78
C GLN A 175 -6.88 -19.29 -2.31
N GLU A 176 -6.02 -18.57 -3.00
CA GLU A 176 -5.91 -18.63 -4.46
C GLU A 176 -4.74 -19.53 -4.95
N GLY A 177 -4.04 -20.19 -4.02
CA GLY A 177 -3.02 -21.18 -4.31
C GLY A 177 -1.99 -20.73 -5.34
N ILE A 178 -1.74 -21.58 -6.36
CA ILE A 178 -0.76 -21.32 -7.42
C ILE A 178 -1.07 -20.04 -8.22
N PHE A 179 -2.34 -19.67 -8.38
CA PHE A 179 -2.71 -18.47 -9.13
C PHE A 179 -2.18 -17.18 -8.48
N SER A 180 -2.14 -17.13 -7.14
CA SER A 180 -1.52 -16.01 -6.43
C SER A 180 0.02 -15.99 -6.59
N LEU A 181 0.67 -17.15 -6.66
CA LEU A 181 2.12 -17.23 -6.92
C LEU A 181 2.48 -16.80 -8.35
N MET A 182 1.65 -17.15 -9.34
CA MET A 182 1.86 -16.72 -10.73
C MET A 182 1.83 -15.19 -10.89
N GLN A 183 1.21 -14.46 -9.96
CA GLN A 183 1.23 -13.00 -9.98
C GLN A 183 2.62 -12.41 -9.77
N MET A 184 3.51 -13.13 -9.08
CA MET A 184 4.91 -12.72 -8.93
C MET A 184 5.58 -12.56 -10.31
N ALA A 185 5.50 -13.58 -11.14
CA ALA A 185 6.05 -13.53 -12.49
C ALA A 185 5.35 -12.47 -13.37
N LYS A 186 4.02 -12.38 -13.28
CA LYS A 186 3.22 -11.45 -14.07
C LYS A 186 3.58 -9.99 -13.78
N THR A 187 3.64 -9.61 -12.52
CA THR A 187 3.97 -8.24 -12.11
C THR A 187 5.42 -7.90 -12.41
N SER A 188 6.35 -8.83 -12.18
CA SER A 188 7.77 -8.65 -12.51
C SER A 188 8.00 -8.45 -14.02
N ALA A 189 7.34 -9.25 -14.86
CA ALA A 189 7.41 -9.08 -16.31
C ALA A 189 6.81 -7.75 -16.80
N ALA A 190 5.78 -7.22 -16.12
CA ALA A 190 5.23 -5.91 -16.45
C ALA A 190 6.24 -4.79 -16.11
N ILE A 191 6.87 -4.86 -14.93
CA ILE A 191 7.87 -3.89 -14.48
C ILE A 191 9.09 -3.93 -15.39
N GLU A 192 9.57 -5.11 -15.78
CA GLU A 192 10.69 -5.23 -16.74
C GLU A 192 10.38 -4.49 -18.05
N ARG A 193 9.19 -4.69 -18.63
CA ARG A 193 8.78 -3.96 -19.84
C ARG A 193 8.67 -2.45 -19.63
N PHE A 194 8.30 -2.01 -18.43
CA PHE A 194 8.25 -0.60 -18.06
C PHE A 194 9.66 0.00 -17.95
N SER A 195 10.55 -0.67 -17.26
CA SER A 195 11.96 -0.28 -17.12
C SER A 195 12.69 -0.24 -18.47
N ALA A 196 12.48 -1.26 -19.32
CA ALA A 196 13.05 -1.31 -20.67
C ALA A 196 12.62 -0.13 -21.58
N ARG A 197 11.56 0.57 -21.22
CA ARG A 197 11.08 1.80 -21.90
C ARG A 197 11.50 3.09 -21.19
N GLY A 198 12.41 3.01 -20.23
CA GLY A 198 12.91 4.15 -19.47
C GLY A 198 11.94 4.67 -18.40
N GLY A 199 10.99 3.84 -17.95
CA GLY A 199 10.06 4.20 -16.90
C GLY A 199 10.74 4.25 -15.52
N LEU A 200 10.41 5.24 -14.70
CA LEU A 200 10.87 5.35 -13.31
C LEU A 200 9.92 4.63 -12.36
N TYR A 201 10.42 3.63 -11.63
CA TYR A 201 9.68 2.94 -10.59
C TYR A 201 10.25 3.22 -9.20
N ILE A 202 9.48 3.87 -8.32
CA ILE A 202 9.81 4.07 -6.90
C ILE A 202 9.02 3.07 -6.06
N SER A 203 9.71 2.13 -5.42
CA SER A 203 9.12 1.19 -4.47
C SER A 203 9.20 1.73 -3.05
N VAL A 204 8.07 1.76 -2.34
CA VAL A 204 8.00 2.22 -0.95
C VAL A 204 7.55 1.06 -0.06
N LEU A 205 8.47 0.53 0.73
CA LEU A 205 8.27 -0.62 1.59
C LEU A 205 7.71 -0.18 2.95
N THR A 206 6.51 -0.62 3.30
CA THR A 206 5.89 -0.32 4.59
C THR A 206 5.65 -1.59 5.41
N HIS A 207 5.25 -1.42 6.66
CA HIS A 207 5.08 -2.55 7.57
C HIS A 207 3.73 -3.28 7.38
N PRO A 208 3.74 -4.62 7.20
CA PRO A 208 4.84 -5.48 6.77
C PRO A 208 4.96 -5.55 5.25
N THR A 209 6.14 -5.88 4.71
CA THR A 209 6.30 -6.29 3.30
C THR A 209 7.06 -7.60 3.29
N THR A 210 6.37 -8.72 3.04
CA THR A 210 6.93 -10.07 3.19
C THR A 210 6.48 -11.03 2.09
N GLY A 211 7.10 -12.19 2.03
CA GLY A 211 6.72 -13.31 1.17
C GLY A 211 6.83 -13.01 -0.31
N GLY A 212 5.88 -13.49 -1.08
CA GLY A 212 5.84 -13.34 -2.54
C GLY A 212 5.78 -11.88 -3.02
N VAL A 213 5.28 -10.94 -2.20
CA VAL A 213 5.29 -9.52 -2.54
C VAL A 213 6.70 -8.95 -2.49
N THR A 214 7.47 -9.25 -1.43
CA THR A 214 8.89 -8.87 -1.38
C THR A 214 9.68 -9.52 -2.50
N ALA A 215 9.45 -10.82 -2.76
CA ALA A 215 10.18 -11.57 -3.79
C ALA A 215 9.69 -11.28 -5.24
N SER A 216 8.93 -10.21 -5.46
CA SER A 216 8.47 -9.79 -6.77
C SER A 216 8.50 -8.27 -6.91
N PHE A 217 7.38 -7.65 -7.28
CA PHE A 217 7.31 -6.23 -7.62
C PHE A 217 7.87 -5.29 -6.54
N ALA A 218 7.78 -5.64 -5.25
CA ALA A 218 8.24 -4.75 -4.18
C ALA A 218 9.77 -4.55 -4.15
N SER A 219 10.55 -5.49 -4.71
CA SER A 219 12.03 -5.44 -4.76
C SER A 219 12.58 -5.00 -6.12
N LEU A 220 11.75 -4.54 -7.05
CA LEU A 220 12.14 -4.22 -8.41
C LEU A 220 12.12 -2.71 -8.70
N GLY A 221 12.09 -1.88 -7.66
CA GLY A 221 12.16 -0.42 -7.81
C GLY A 221 13.53 0.04 -8.26
N ASP A 222 13.58 1.05 -9.15
CA ASP A 222 14.80 1.79 -9.46
C ASP A 222 15.28 2.56 -8.22
N ILE A 223 14.34 2.96 -7.37
CA ILE A 223 14.58 3.59 -6.07
C ILE A 223 13.76 2.87 -5.01
N MET A 224 14.44 2.39 -3.97
CA MET A 224 13.86 1.62 -2.88
C MET A 224 13.78 2.46 -1.60
N LEU A 225 12.57 2.88 -1.22
CA LEU A 225 12.33 3.60 0.03
C LEU A 225 11.67 2.68 1.06
N ALA A 226 11.90 2.93 2.35
CA ALA A 226 11.21 2.22 3.42
C ALA A 226 10.75 3.15 4.55
N GLU A 227 9.60 2.85 5.18
CA GLU A 227 9.22 3.51 6.43
C GLU A 227 10.04 2.96 7.60
N PRO A 228 10.40 3.79 8.63
CA PRO A 228 11.15 3.34 9.80
C PRO A 228 10.54 2.14 10.50
N GLY A 229 11.36 1.17 10.86
CA GLY A 229 10.97 -0.04 11.58
C GLY A 229 10.08 -1.01 10.79
N ALA A 230 9.88 -0.80 9.49
CA ALA A 230 9.10 -1.73 8.66
C ALA A 230 9.74 -3.12 8.64
N LEU A 231 8.91 -4.15 8.76
CA LEU A 231 9.35 -5.55 8.56
C LEU A 231 9.40 -5.83 7.07
N ILE A 232 10.60 -6.13 6.56
CA ILE A 232 10.86 -6.37 5.13
C ILE A 232 11.66 -7.65 5.02
N GLY A 233 11.09 -8.68 4.39
CA GLY A 233 11.77 -9.97 4.25
C GLY A 233 10.93 -10.99 3.51
N PHE A 234 11.50 -12.14 3.18
CA PHE A 234 10.77 -13.22 2.52
C PHE A 234 9.97 -14.02 3.55
N ALA A 235 10.62 -14.83 4.36
CA ALA A 235 9.97 -15.54 5.44
C ALA A 235 9.79 -14.65 6.68
N GLY A 236 8.65 -14.76 7.36
CA GLY A 236 8.44 -14.04 8.60
C GLY A 236 9.38 -14.53 9.72
N PRO A 237 9.73 -13.67 10.71
CA PRO A 237 10.67 -14.02 11.78
C PRO A 237 10.34 -15.34 12.51
N ARG A 238 9.06 -15.57 12.82
CA ARG A 238 8.61 -16.80 13.48
C ARG A 238 8.91 -18.07 12.68
N VAL A 239 8.71 -18.00 11.36
CA VAL A 239 8.97 -19.15 10.47
C VAL A 239 10.46 -19.45 10.44
N ILE A 240 11.30 -18.42 10.37
CA ILE A 240 12.75 -18.58 10.36
C ILE A 240 13.19 -19.19 11.69
N GLU A 241 12.82 -18.60 12.84
CA GLU A 241 13.18 -19.08 14.17
C GLU A 241 12.75 -20.53 14.43
N GLN A 242 11.55 -20.89 13.98
CA GLN A 242 11.06 -22.26 14.08
C GLN A 242 11.82 -23.25 13.19
N THR A 243 12.33 -22.78 12.05
CA THR A 243 13.06 -23.63 11.09
C THR A 243 14.50 -23.85 11.53
N ILE A 244 15.19 -22.79 11.98
CA ILE A 244 16.60 -22.89 12.39
C ILE A 244 16.79 -23.24 13.88
N GLY A 245 15.73 -23.13 14.69
CA GLY A 245 15.77 -23.40 16.14
C GLY A 245 16.48 -22.34 16.97
N GLU A 246 16.79 -21.18 16.39
CA GLU A 246 17.52 -20.09 17.04
C GLU A 246 16.74 -18.78 16.99
N LYS A 247 17.01 -17.89 17.96
CA LYS A 247 16.44 -16.54 17.97
C LYS A 247 17.17 -15.63 16.97
N LEU A 248 16.41 -14.85 16.22
CA LEU A 248 16.96 -13.88 15.29
C LEU A 248 17.63 -12.69 16.02
N PRO A 249 18.69 -12.12 15.45
CA PRO A 249 19.31 -10.91 15.98
C PRO A 249 18.32 -9.76 16.10
N ALA A 250 18.53 -8.89 17.08
CA ALA A 250 17.71 -7.69 17.23
C ALA A 250 17.81 -6.82 15.98
N GLY A 251 16.66 -6.35 15.49
CA GLY A 251 16.59 -5.51 14.28
C GLY A 251 16.62 -6.28 12.96
N PHE A 252 16.80 -7.60 12.97
CA PHE A 252 16.78 -8.41 11.75
C PHE A 252 15.50 -8.19 10.93
N GLN A 253 15.65 -8.08 9.62
CA GLN A 253 14.56 -7.77 8.66
C GLN A 253 13.85 -6.43 8.90
N ARG A 254 14.40 -5.49 9.66
CA ARG A 254 13.86 -4.13 9.75
C ARG A 254 14.37 -3.26 8.60
N SER A 255 13.65 -2.19 8.31
CA SER A 255 14.05 -1.23 7.27
C SER A 255 15.46 -0.69 7.46
N GLU A 256 15.89 -0.46 8.69
CA GLU A 256 17.23 -0.01 9.03
C GLU A 256 18.27 -1.08 8.69
N PHE A 257 17.99 -2.34 9.02
CA PHE A 257 18.83 -3.48 8.63
C PHE A 257 18.94 -3.60 7.10
N GLN A 258 17.82 -3.46 6.39
CA GLN A 258 17.79 -3.51 4.93
C GLN A 258 18.58 -2.35 4.30
N TYR A 259 18.54 -1.18 4.89
CA TYR A 259 19.34 -0.03 4.47
C TYR A 259 20.84 -0.27 4.68
N GLU A 260 21.23 -0.77 5.84
CA GLU A 260 22.64 -1.08 6.15
C GLU A 260 23.24 -2.16 5.21
N HIS A 261 22.39 -3.06 4.68
CA HIS A 261 22.78 -4.11 3.74
C HIS A 261 22.57 -3.75 2.26
N GLY A 262 22.22 -2.50 1.96
CA GLY A 262 22.12 -2.00 0.59
C GLY A 262 20.87 -2.46 -0.18
N PHE A 263 19.86 -2.99 0.51
CA PHE A 263 18.58 -3.38 -0.11
C PHE A 263 17.59 -2.21 -0.21
N VAL A 264 17.74 -1.21 0.64
CA VAL A 264 16.92 0.00 0.68
C VAL A 264 17.83 1.21 0.52
N ASP A 265 17.50 2.13 -0.38
CA ASP A 265 18.30 3.32 -0.65
C ASP A 265 18.13 4.38 0.45
N LYS A 266 16.93 4.45 1.05
CA LYS A 266 16.67 5.42 2.12
C LYS A 266 15.51 4.97 3.02
N VAL A 267 15.70 5.12 4.34
CA VAL A 267 14.61 5.03 5.32
C VAL A 267 14.01 6.41 5.51
N VAL A 268 12.72 6.56 5.20
CA VAL A 268 12.02 7.84 5.14
C VAL A 268 10.82 7.84 6.09
N PRO A 269 10.76 8.72 7.09
CA PRO A 269 9.58 8.89 7.92
C PRO A 269 8.36 9.26 7.07
N ARG A 270 7.19 8.77 7.47
CA ARG A 270 5.92 9.05 6.77
C ARG A 270 5.64 10.54 6.61
N THR A 271 6.03 11.33 7.58
CA THR A 271 5.87 12.80 7.59
C THR A 271 6.69 13.50 6.50
N GLU A 272 7.77 12.87 6.04
CA GLU A 272 8.69 13.40 5.03
C GLU A 272 8.49 12.72 3.65
N MET A 273 7.68 11.67 3.59
CA MET A 273 7.53 10.82 2.40
C MET A 273 7.07 11.62 1.18
N ARG A 274 6.08 12.51 1.33
CA ARG A 274 5.57 13.32 0.22
C ARG A 274 6.65 14.22 -0.39
N GLU A 275 7.39 14.90 0.46
CA GLU A 275 8.48 15.81 0.05
C GLU A 275 9.62 15.03 -0.63
N THR A 276 10.00 13.88 -0.05
CA THR A 276 11.01 12.99 -0.64
C THR A 276 10.58 12.50 -2.03
N LEU A 277 9.34 12.04 -2.19
CA LEU A 277 8.81 11.63 -3.49
C LEU A 277 8.80 12.78 -4.49
N ALA A 278 8.36 13.97 -4.09
CA ALA A 278 8.36 15.15 -4.95
C ALA A 278 9.78 15.53 -5.41
N GLN A 279 10.76 15.44 -4.51
CA GLN A 279 12.16 15.69 -4.85
C GLN A 279 12.68 14.66 -5.88
N LEU A 280 12.44 13.37 -5.64
CA LEU A 280 12.86 12.31 -6.57
C LEU A 280 12.22 12.48 -7.94
N LEU A 281 10.93 12.80 -8.00
CA LEU A 281 10.23 13.04 -9.26
C LEU A 281 10.84 14.22 -10.03
N ARG A 282 11.22 15.31 -9.35
CA ARG A 282 11.89 16.46 -10.01
C ARG A 282 13.29 16.13 -10.53
N LEU A 283 14.01 15.24 -9.87
CA LEU A 283 15.35 14.85 -10.30
C LEU A 283 15.36 13.92 -11.51
N HIS A 284 14.23 13.27 -11.79
CA HIS A 284 14.07 12.31 -12.89
C HIS A 284 13.05 12.76 -13.96
N ALA A 285 12.64 14.04 -13.92
CA ALA A 285 11.72 14.65 -14.88
C ALA A 285 12.40 15.01 -16.21
#